data_e2669d3061c074672476497fae2ef452
#
_entry.id   e2669d3061c074672476497fae2ef452
#
_cell.length_a   1.000
_cell.length_b   1.000
_cell.length_c   1.000
_cell.angle_alpha   90.00
_cell.angle_beta   90.00
_cell.angle_gamma   90.00
#
_symmetry.space_group_name_H-M   'P 1'
#
loop_
_entity.id
_entity.type
_entity.pdbx_description
1 polymer ?
#
loop_
_entity_poly.entity_id
_entity_poly.type
_entity_poly.pdbx_seq_one_letter_code
_entity_poly.pdbx_strand_id
1 'polypeptide(L)'
;MPFTEPDRLFSRITRIDIQRDIVALGYTSVLLDIDNTIFTRDTHEVPRDVGVWLGRARDAGITFCLVSNNFHEGVYQLAQRLDLPIVAKAVKPLPPAFLFARHKISAKRATTLVIGDQLITDVLGAHFLGMCAYMVRPLVEQDLKHTLLLRNVERFFIGDMQPEEGCSCEESTF
;
A
#
# COMPACT_ATOMS: atom_id res chain seq x y z
N MET A 1 14.06 15.14 -1.51
CA MET A 1 13.84 13.86 -2.22
C MET A 1 13.14 14.18 -3.53
N PRO A 2 13.45 13.50 -4.62
CA PRO A 2 12.68 13.66 -5.86
C PRO A 2 11.22 13.28 -5.60
N PHE A 3 10.32 14.06 -6.14
CA PHE A 3 8.87 13.92 -5.90
C PHE A 3 8.29 12.58 -6.41
N THR A 4 9.07 11.88 -7.21
CA THR A 4 8.72 10.63 -7.90
C THR A 4 9.42 9.38 -7.33
N GLU A 5 10.21 9.52 -6.25
CA GLU A 5 10.80 8.35 -5.59
C GLU A 5 9.98 7.98 -4.35
N PRO A 6 9.74 6.69 -4.07
CA PRO A 6 9.10 6.30 -2.82
C PRO A 6 10.02 6.63 -1.64
N ASP A 7 9.44 6.97 -0.49
CA ASP A 7 10.22 7.20 0.73
C ASP A 7 10.94 5.93 1.18
N ARG A 8 10.32 4.76 0.94
CA ARG A 8 10.93 3.43 1.14
C ARG A 8 10.34 2.43 0.16
N LEU A 9 11.14 1.43 -0.21
CA LEU A 9 10.76 0.34 -1.11
C LEU A 9 10.94 -1.01 -0.39
N PHE A 10 9.91 -1.87 -0.44
CA PHE A 10 9.94 -3.20 0.13
C PHE A 10 9.62 -4.26 -0.92
N SER A 11 10.16 -5.47 -0.75
CA SER A 11 9.84 -6.58 -1.65
C SER A 11 8.38 -7.08 -1.49
N ARG A 12 7.76 -6.81 -0.33
CA ARG A 12 6.38 -7.21 -0.04
C ARG A 12 5.85 -6.43 1.16
N ILE A 13 4.54 -6.24 1.26
CA ILE A 13 3.94 -5.55 2.42
C ILE A 13 4.29 -6.22 3.76
N THR A 14 4.40 -7.54 3.78
CA THR A 14 4.77 -8.30 4.98
C THR A 14 6.22 -8.13 5.43
N ARG A 15 7.05 -7.47 4.62
CA ARG A 15 8.43 -7.08 4.98
C ARG A 15 8.49 -5.74 5.72
N ILE A 16 7.40 -5.00 5.76
CA ILE A 16 7.28 -3.79 6.57
C ILE A 16 7.10 -4.22 8.04
N ASP A 17 8.09 -3.91 8.87
CA ASP A 17 7.99 -4.13 10.31
C ASP A 17 7.05 -3.10 10.93
N ILE A 18 5.97 -3.55 11.53
CA ILE A 18 4.90 -2.70 12.03
C ILE A 18 5.42 -1.77 13.13
N GLN A 19 6.24 -2.27 14.05
CA GLN A 19 6.72 -1.47 15.16
C GLN A 19 7.82 -0.49 14.72
N ARG A 20 8.81 -0.96 13.97
CA ARG A 20 9.96 -0.16 13.54
C ARG A 20 9.59 0.83 12.44
N ASP A 21 8.83 0.36 11.43
CA ASP A 21 8.65 1.11 10.17
C ASP A 21 7.36 1.92 10.14
N ILE A 22 6.42 1.68 11.06
CA ILE A 22 5.15 2.41 11.13
C ILE A 22 5.02 3.10 12.48
N VAL A 23 4.93 2.34 13.57
CA VAL A 23 4.60 2.89 14.90
C VAL A 23 5.69 3.81 15.43
N ALA A 24 6.97 3.37 15.39
CA ALA A 24 8.11 4.16 15.88
C ALA A 24 8.34 5.46 15.09
N LEU A 25 7.88 5.52 13.83
CA LEU A 25 7.93 6.72 13.00
C LEU A 25 6.71 7.64 13.18
N GLY A 26 5.79 7.28 14.07
CA GLY A 26 4.62 8.08 14.42
C GLY A 26 3.43 7.95 13.48
N TYR A 27 3.42 6.96 12.59
CA TYR A 27 2.25 6.69 11.75
C TYR A 27 1.20 5.92 12.55
N THR A 28 -0.03 6.38 12.46
CA THR A 28 -1.20 5.78 13.12
C THR A 28 -2.26 5.33 12.13
N SER A 29 -2.12 5.72 10.86
CA SER A 29 -3.09 5.44 9.82
C SER A 29 -2.41 5.09 8.51
N VAL A 30 -2.98 4.14 7.78
CA VAL A 30 -2.48 3.68 6.47
C VAL A 30 -3.57 3.78 5.42
N LEU A 31 -3.29 4.48 4.33
CA LEU A 31 -4.07 4.40 3.10
C LEU A 31 -3.44 3.31 2.23
N LEU A 32 -4.20 2.26 1.98
CA LEU A 32 -3.68 1.02 1.44
C LEU A 32 -4.28 0.73 0.07
N ASP A 33 -3.42 0.57 -0.93
CA ASP A 33 -3.84 0.06 -2.23
C ASP A 33 -4.27 -1.41 -2.14
N ILE A 34 -5.09 -1.86 -3.08
CA ILE A 34 -5.65 -3.20 -3.11
C ILE A 34 -4.91 -4.11 -4.08
N ASP A 35 -4.95 -3.73 -5.37
CA ASP A 35 -4.57 -4.60 -6.47
C ASP A 35 -3.06 -4.84 -6.51
N ASN A 36 -2.64 -6.10 -6.42
CA ASN A 36 -1.23 -6.50 -6.31
C ASN A 36 -0.48 -6.02 -5.06
N THR A 37 -1.09 -5.23 -4.20
CA THR A 37 -0.54 -4.83 -2.90
C THR A 37 -0.95 -5.80 -1.80
N ILE A 38 -2.25 -6.07 -1.66
CA ILE A 38 -2.80 -7.01 -0.67
C ILE A 38 -3.69 -8.09 -1.29
N PHE A 39 -4.07 -7.92 -2.54
CA PHE A 39 -5.01 -8.77 -3.27
C PHE A 39 -4.40 -9.20 -4.59
N THR A 40 -4.32 -10.50 -4.84
CA THR A 40 -3.73 -11.04 -6.06
C THR A 40 -4.70 -10.92 -7.22
N ARG A 41 -4.18 -10.56 -8.40
CA ARG A 41 -5.00 -10.44 -9.62
C ARG A 41 -5.35 -11.78 -10.26
N ASP A 42 -4.56 -12.81 -10.00
CA ASP A 42 -4.71 -14.14 -10.57
C ASP A 42 -5.71 -14.99 -9.79
N THR A 43 -5.56 -15.09 -8.48
CA THR A 43 -6.43 -15.92 -7.62
C THR A 43 -7.60 -15.16 -7.03
N HIS A 44 -7.59 -13.83 -7.09
CA HIS A 44 -8.56 -12.96 -6.43
C HIS A 44 -8.68 -13.21 -4.91
N GLU A 45 -7.54 -13.43 -4.26
CA GLU A 45 -7.46 -13.73 -2.84
C GLU A 45 -6.45 -12.83 -2.12
N VAL A 46 -6.63 -12.68 -0.81
CA VAL A 46 -5.63 -12.10 0.09
C VAL A 46 -4.73 -13.24 0.56
N PRO A 47 -3.43 -13.19 0.27
CA PRO A 47 -2.50 -14.19 0.78
C PRO A 47 -2.54 -14.26 2.32
N ARG A 48 -2.39 -15.46 2.86
CA ARG A 48 -2.51 -15.69 4.31
C ARG A 48 -1.55 -14.83 5.13
N ASP A 49 -0.32 -14.69 4.69
CA ASP A 49 0.71 -13.86 5.34
C ASP A 49 0.32 -12.38 5.36
N VAL A 50 -0.30 -11.86 4.28
CA VAL A 50 -0.81 -10.50 4.21
C VAL A 50 -1.97 -10.31 5.20
N GLY A 51 -2.90 -11.28 5.27
CA GLY A 51 -3.98 -11.25 6.25
C GLY A 51 -3.48 -11.22 7.68
N VAL A 52 -2.46 -12.01 8.02
CA VAL A 52 -1.81 -12.01 9.34
C VAL A 52 -1.14 -10.66 9.62
N TRP A 53 -0.44 -10.08 8.63
CA TRP A 53 0.19 -8.78 8.77
C TRP A 53 -0.83 -7.68 9.05
N LEU A 54 -1.93 -7.64 8.31
CA LEU A 54 -3.03 -6.68 8.52
C LEU A 54 -3.62 -6.82 9.93
N GLY A 55 -3.84 -8.04 10.41
CA GLY A 55 -4.32 -8.29 11.77
C GLY A 55 -3.38 -7.72 12.82
N ARG A 56 -2.09 -8.04 12.75
CA ARG A 56 -1.05 -7.53 13.66
C ARG A 56 -0.96 -6.00 13.64
N ALA A 57 -1.09 -5.37 12.47
CA ALA A 57 -1.05 -3.93 12.35
C ALA A 57 -2.27 -3.27 13.02
N ARG A 58 -3.46 -3.87 12.89
CA ARG A 58 -4.67 -3.42 13.61
C ARG A 58 -4.52 -3.58 15.13
N ASP A 59 -3.95 -4.70 15.58
CA ASP A 59 -3.68 -4.94 17.01
C ASP A 59 -2.66 -3.93 17.58
N ALA A 60 -1.74 -3.43 16.74
CA ALA A 60 -0.82 -2.34 17.08
C ALA A 60 -1.48 -0.94 17.04
N GLY A 61 -2.78 -0.86 16.77
CA GLY A 61 -3.54 0.39 16.77
C GLY A 61 -3.52 1.16 15.44
N ILE A 62 -3.06 0.54 14.34
CA ILE A 62 -3.06 1.18 13.02
C ILE A 62 -4.47 1.11 12.42
N THR A 63 -4.98 2.27 11.99
CA THR A 63 -6.23 2.36 11.24
C THR A 63 -5.97 2.30 9.73
N PHE A 64 -6.84 1.62 8.99
CA PHE A 64 -6.70 1.46 7.55
C PHE A 64 -7.89 2.04 6.79
N CYS A 65 -7.62 2.58 5.59
CA CYS A 65 -8.61 2.80 4.56
C CYS A 65 -8.07 2.25 3.23
N LEU A 66 -8.85 1.42 2.57
CA LEU A 66 -8.53 0.90 1.25
C LEU A 66 -8.79 1.97 0.19
N VAL A 67 -7.88 2.10 -0.80
CA VAL A 67 -7.99 3.10 -1.87
C VAL A 67 -7.67 2.44 -3.21
N SER A 68 -8.69 2.19 -4.03
CA SER A 68 -8.53 1.50 -5.31
C SER A 68 -9.10 2.30 -6.48
N ASN A 69 -8.40 2.26 -7.62
CA ASN A 69 -8.94 2.77 -8.89
C ASN A 69 -10.04 1.85 -9.47
N ASN A 70 -10.08 0.61 -9.02
CA ASN A 70 -11.13 -0.34 -9.39
C ASN A 70 -12.43 -0.08 -8.62
N PHE A 71 -13.55 -0.51 -9.22
CA PHE A 71 -14.91 -0.32 -8.67
C PHE A 71 -15.82 -1.53 -8.92
N HIS A 72 -15.24 -2.67 -9.34
CA HIS A 72 -16.03 -3.89 -9.49
C HIS A 72 -16.44 -4.47 -8.13
N GLU A 73 -17.46 -5.30 -8.12
CA GLU A 73 -18.06 -5.88 -6.90
C GLU A 73 -17.03 -6.51 -5.96
N GLY A 74 -16.01 -7.18 -6.52
CA GLY A 74 -14.97 -7.85 -5.74
C GLY A 74 -14.18 -6.95 -4.79
N VAL A 75 -13.95 -5.67 -5.12
CA VAL A 75 -13.22 -4.77 -4.20
C VAL A 75 -14.08 -4.37 -3.00
N TYR A 76 -15.40 -4.28 -3.18
CA TYR A 76 -16.32 -4.01 -2.07
C TYR A 76 -16.48 -5.24 -1.17
N GLN A 77 -16.59 -6.43 -1.76
CA GLN A 77 -16.65 -7.69 -1.01
C GLN A 77 -15.35 -7.92 -0.21
N LEU A 78 -14.19 -7.58 -0.80
CA LEU A 78 -12.93 -7.62 -0.08
C LEU A 78 -12.93 -6.68 1.12
N ALA A 79 -13.35 -5.43 0.93
CA ALA A 79 -13.44 -4.45 2.00
C ALA A 79 -14.35 -4.93 3.16
N GLN A 80 -15.50 -5.53 2.81
CA GLN A 80 -16.40 -6.15 3.79
C GLN A 80 -15.74 -7.31 4.53
N ARG A 81 -15.08 -8.23 3.82
CA ARG A 81 -14.37 -9.37 4.45
C ARG A 81 -13.28 -8.94 5.40
N LEU A 82 -12.56 -7.87 5.08
CA LEU A 82 -11.49 -7.32 5.91
C LEU A 82 -12.02 -6.40 7.01
N ASP A 83 -13.31 -6.06 6.99
CA ASP A 83 -13.91 -5.06 7.86
C ASP A 83 -13.14 -3.73 7.83
N LEU A 84 -12.86 -3.24 6.60
CA LEU A 84 -12.12 -2.01 6.36
C LEU A 84 -12.92 -1.03 5.48
N PRO A 85 -12.88 0.27 5.81
CA PRO A 85 -13.46 1.30 4.94
C PRO A 85 -12.70 1.35 3.59
N ILE A 86 -13.43 1.68 2.52
CA ILE A 86 -12.88 1.75 1.16
C ILE A 86 -13.27 3.05 0.47
N VAL A 87 -12.35 3.57 -0.35
CA VAL A 87 -12.60 4.55 -1.42
C VAL A 87 -12.29 3.84 -2.73
N ALA A 88 -13.34 3.34 -3.37
CA ALA A 88 -13.27 2.75 -4.71
C ALA A 88 -13.46 3.84 -5.78
N LYS A 89 -13.11 3.55 -7.05
CA LYS A 89 -13.13 4.51 -8.16
C LYS A 89 -12.35 5.79 -7.81
N ALA A 90 -11.21 5.60 -7.17
CA ALA A 90 -10.45 6.67 -6.53
C ALA A 90 -9.84 7.67 -7.51
N VAL A 91 -9.58 7.25 -8.76
CA VAL A 91 -8.91 8.06 -9.80
C VAL A 91 -7.53 8.56 -9.31
N LYS A 92 -6.78 7.67 -8.62
CA LYS A 92 -5.39 7.96 -8.24
C LYS A 92 -4.55 8.24 -9.50
N PRO A 93 -3.64 9.20 -9.52
CA PRO A 93 -3.04 9.91 -8.37
C PRO A 93 -3.74 11.20 -7.94
N LEU A 94 -4.96 11.46 -8.37
CA LEU A 94 -5.63 12.72 -8.04
C LEU A 94 -5.87 12.86 -6.53
N PRO A 95 -5.59 14.06 -5.95
CA PRO A 95 -5.70 14.33 -4.52
C PRO A 95 -7.03 13.98 -3.86
N PRO A 96 -8.21 14.15 -4.48
CA PRO A 96 -9.49 13.92 -3.82
C PRO A 96 -9.63 12.52 -3.19
N ALA A 97 -9.10 11.47 -3.86
CA ALA A 97 -9.18 10.10 -3.36
C ALA A 97 -8.55 9.94 -1.98
N PHE A 98 -7.33 10.44 -1.84
CA PHE A 98 -6.56 10.36 -0.60
C PHE A 98 -7.15 11.25 0.50
N LEU A 99 -7.70 12.42 0.12
CA LEU A 99 -8.40 13.31 1.07
C LEU A 99 -9.67 12.64 1.61
N PHE A 100 -10.49 12.02 0.74
CA PHE A 100 -11.67 11.27 1.17
C PHE A 100 -11.32 10.08 2.04
N ALA A 101 -10.28 9.31 1.66
CA ALA A 101 -9.83 8.16 2.44
C ALA A 101 -9.38 8.57 3.84
N ARG A 102 -8.56 9.61 3.96
CA ARG A 102 -8.16 10.18 5.25
C ARG A 102 -9.34 10.64 6.08
N HIS A 103 -10.26 11.40 5.48
CA HIS A 103 -11.45 11.89 6.17
C HIS A 103 -12.29 10.72 6.70
N LYS A 104 -12.44 9.67 5.91
CA LYS A 104 -13.24 8.48 6.26
C LYS A 104 -12.78 7.76 7.53
N ILE A 105 -11.48 7.83 7.82
CA ILE A 105 -10.86 7.26 9.04
C ILE A 105 -10.40 8.33 10.03
N SER A 106 -10.82 9.58 9.85
CA SER A 106 -10.43 10.71 10.70
C SER A 106 -8.91 10.88 10.89
N ALA A 107 -8.14 10.51 9.87
CA ALA A 107 -6.68 10.50 9.93
C ALA A 107 -6.07 11.88 9.67
N LYS A 108 -4.99 12.21 10.40
CA LYS A 108 -4.20 13.43 10.19
C LYS A 108 -3.13 13.18 9.13
N ARG A 109 -2.87 14.16 8.26
CA ARG A 109 -1.85 14.06 7.22
C ARG A 109 -0.47 13.62 7.76
N ALA A 110 -0.02 14.25 8.83
CA ALA A 110 1.31 14.02 9.40
C ALA A 110 1.53 12.60 9.96
N THR A 111 0.45 11.88 10.28
CA THR A 111 0.49 10.52 10.83
C THR A 111 -0.11 9.48 9.88
N THR A 112 -0.29 9.85 8.61
CA THR A 112 -0.83 8.95 7.57
C THR A 112 0.29 8.52 6.64
N LEU A 113 0.41 7.21 6.45
CA LEU A 113 1.28 6.56 5.49
C LEU A 113 0.45 6.02 4.32
N VAL A 114 0.96 6.12 3.10
CA VAL A 114 0.39 5.46 1.91
C VAL A 114 1.23 4.22 1.60
N ILE A 115 0.58 3.09 1.32
CA ILE A 115 1.27 1.86 0.87
C ILE A 115 0.59 1.37 -0.41
N GLY A 116 1.37 1.18 -1.46
CA GLY A 116 0.90 0.68 -2.75
C GLY A 116 2.00 0.10 -3.61
N ASP A 117 1.63 -0.49 -4.75
CA ASP A 117 2.57 -1.14 -5.68
C ASP A 117 2.97 -0.26 -6.87
N GLN A 118 2.32 0.90 -7.05
CA GLN A 118 2.52 1.72 -8.23
C GLN A 118 3.08 3.11 -7.90
N LEU A 119 4.18 3.46 -8.59
CA LEU A 119 4.85 4.74 -8.41
C LEU A 119 3.94 5.93 -8.74
N ILE A 120 3.24 5.88 -9.87
CA ILE A 120 2.45 7.02 -10.36
C ILE A 120 1.16 7.20 -9.56
N THR A 121 0.45 6.12 -9.29
CA THR A 121 -0.86 6.22 -8.64
C THR A 121 -0.77 6.40 -7.13
N ASP A 122 0.15 5.69 -6.48
CA ASP A 122 0.23 5.65 -5.02
C ASP A 122 1.28 6.62 -4.48
N VAL A 123 2.52 6.49 -4.92
CA VAL A 123 3.63 7.32 -4.41
C VAL A 123 3.44 8.79 -4.81
N LEU A 124 3.29 9.06 -6.10
CA LEU A 124 3.10 10.43 -6.58
C LEU A 124 1.82 11.04 -6.00
N GLY A 125 0.73 10.27 -5.92
CA GLY A 125 -0.53 10.73 -5.33
C GLY A 125 -0.40 11.10 -3.85
N ALA A 126 0.36 10.33 -3.07
CA ALA A 126 0.68 10.63 -1.68
C ALA A 126 1.52 11.91 -1.56
N HIS A 127 2.56 12.02 -2.38
CA HIS A 127 3.48 13.16 -2.38
C HIS A 127 2.81 14.47 -2.79
N PHE A 128 1.81 14.46 -3.67
CA PHE A 128 1.00 15.66 -3.97
C PHE A 128 0.32 16.23 -2.73
N LEU A 129 0.06 15.41 -1.75
CA LEU A 129 -0.55 15.82 -0.48
C LEU A 129 0.46 15.94 0.67
N GLY A 130 1.76 15.75 0.39
CA GLY A 130 2.82 15.77 1.39
C GLY A 130 2.66 14.67 2.44
N MET A 131 2.20 13.49 2.02
CA MET A 131 2.19 12.27 2.82
C MET A 131 3.37 11.39 2.43
N CYS A 132 3.87 10.61 3.38
CA CYS A 132 4.89 9.59 3.14
C CYS A 132 4.29 8.41 2.36
N ALA A 133 5.08 7.82 1.47
CA ALA A 133 4.67 6.69 0.66
C ALA A 133 5.70 5.57 0.68
N TYR A 134 5.28 4.37 1.11
CA TYR A 134 6.04 3.15 0.95
C TYR A 134 5.56 2.41 -0.29
N MET A 135 6.51 2.06 -1.13
CA MET A 135 6.22 1.22 -2.29
C MET A 135 6.52 -0.24 -1.97
N VAL A 136 5.67 -1.14 -2.43
CA VAL A 136 5.90 -2.58 -2.36
C VAL A 136 5.97 -3.16 -3.76
N ARG A 137 6.73 -4.23 -3.96
CA ARG A 137 6.69 -4.94 -5.25
C ARG A 137 5.35 -5.65 -5.40
N PRO A 138 4.80 -5.72 -6.62
CA PRO A 138 3.54 -6.40 -6.90
C PRO A 138 3.58 -7.86 -6.44
N LEU A 139 2.47 -8.36 -5.89
CA LEU A 139 2.33 -9.75 -5.46
C LEU A 139 2.47 -10.75 -6.61
N VAL A 140 2.06 -10.36 -7.81
CA VAL A 140 2.12 -11.17 -9.03
C VAL A 140 2.74 -10.37 -10.14
N GLU A 141 3.76 -10.94 -10.80
CA GLU A 141 4.48 -10.29 -11.90
C GLU A 141 3.78 -10.40 -13.28
N GLN A 142 2.52 -10.77 -13.33
CA GLN A 142 1.80 -10.91 -14.60
C GLN A 142 1.57 -9.56 -15.27
N ASP A 143 2.22 -9.40 -16.43
CA ASP A 143 2.17 -8.22 -17.27
C ASP A 143 0.88 -8.14 -18.08
N LEU A 144 -0.01 -7.24 -17.72
CA LEU A 144 -0.92 -6.66 -18.70
C LEU A 144 -0.10 -5.73 -19.62
N LYS A 145 -0.25 -5.86 -20.95
CA LYS A 145 0.55 -5.13 -21.96
C LYS A 145 0.64 -3.60 -21.77
N HIS A 146 -0.31 -3.00 -21.06
CA HIS A 146 -0.30 -1.58 -20.69
C HIS A 146 0.64 -1.26 -19.49
N THR A 147 0.99 -2.25 -18.71
CA THR A 147 1.87 -2.10 -17.54
C THR A 147 3.35 -2.03 -17.95
N LEU A 148 3.73 -2.56 -19.13
CA LEU A 148 5.12 -2.53 -19.62
C LEU A 148 5.65 -1.11 -19.82
N LEU A 149 4.81 -0.20 -20.32
CA LEU A 149 5.21 1.20 -20.49
C LEU A 149 5.39 1.89 -19.13
N LEU A 150 4.47 1.65 -18.20
CA LEU A 150 4.56 2.18 -16.83
C LEU A 150 5.75 1.60 -16.07
N ARG A 151 6.06 0.30 -16.23
CA ARG A 151 7.26 -0.33 -15.64
C ARG A 151 8.57 0.25 -16.16
N ASN A 152 8.64 0.61 -17.43
CA ASN A 152 9.83 1.28 -17.97
C ASN A 152 10.00 2.68 -17.38
N VAL A 153 8.91 3.40 -17.17
CA VAL A 153 8.90 4.70 -16.49
C VAL A 153 9.29 4.52 -15.01
N GLU A 154 8.70 3.54 -14.33
CA GLU A 154 9.02 3.21 -12.94
C GLU A 154 10.50 2.83 -12.77
N ARG A 155 11.06 1.98 -13.66
CA ARG A 155 12.49 1.64 -13.64
C ARG A 155 13.39 2.86 -13.80
N PHE A 156 12.98 3.83 -14.61
CA PHE A 156 13.75 5.07 -14.79
C PHE A 156 13.77 5.93 -13.53
N PHE A 157 12.65 5.99 -12.79
CA PHE A 157 12.52 6.82 -11.59
C PHE A 157 12.95 6.13 -10.29
N ILE A 158 12.77 4.80 -10.17
CA ILE A 158 13.20 4.04 -8.99
C ILE A 158 14.72 3.80 -9.02
N GLY A 159 15.34 3.82 -10.23
CA GLY A 159 16.77 3.65 -10.39
C GLY A 159 17.29 2.35 -9.77
N ASP A 160 18.40 2.47 -9.03
CA ASP A 160 19.05 1.34 -8.34
C ASP A 160 18.52 1.09 -6.92
N MET A 161 17.34 1.62 -6.57
CA MET A 161 16.73 1.39 -5.26
C MET A 161 16.49 -0.11 -5.04
N GLN A 162 17.18 -0.67 -4.05
CA GLN A 162 16.97 -2.06 -3.66
C GLN A 162 15.85 -2.14 -2.61
N PRO A 163 14.96 -3.15 -2.71
CA PRO A 163 13.95 -3.37 -1.70
C PRO A 163 14.57 -3.63 -0.34
N GLU A 164 14.03 -2.99 0.69
CA GLU A 164 14.39 -3.28 2.05
C GLU A 164 13.83 -4.66 2.45
N GLU A 165 14.71 -5.58 2.84
CA GLU A 165 14.34 -6.83 3.46
C GLU A 165 14.13 -6.57 4.95
N GLY A 166 12.89 -6.51 5.39
CA GLY A 166 12.57 -6.46 6.81
C GLY A 166 13.16 -7.67 7.52
N CYS A 167 13.57 -7.50 8.77
CA CYS A 167 14.06 -8.61 9.60
C CYS A 167 12.99 -9.72 9.59
N SER A 168 13.30 -10.89 9.03
CA SER A 168 12.50 -12.09 9.19
C SER A 168 12.53 -12.43 10.67
N CYS A 169 11.44 -12.15 11.38
CA CYS A 169 11.21 -12.84 12.64
C CYS A 169 11.09 -14.31 12.28
N GLU A 170 12.17 -15.06 12.52
CA GLU A 170 12.17 -16.51 12.47
C GLU A 170 10.96 -17.01 13.26
N GLU A 171 10.19 -17.88 12.62
CA GLU A 171 9.19 -18.68 13.29
C GLU A 171 9.88 -19.43 14.42
N SER A 172 9.78 -18.90 15.63
CA SER A 172 10.09 -19.68 16.81
C SER A 172 9.03 -20.77 16.89
N THR A 173 9.43 -21.94 16.42
CA THR A 173 8.75 -23.21 16.66
C THR A 173 8.72 -23.46 18.16
N PHE A 174 7.51 -23.40 18.74
CA PHE A 174 7.15 -24.13 19.95
C PHE A 174 5.73 -24.63 19.79
#